data_4bbb0dc0c30df436e47545763372ae95
#
_entry.id   4bbb0dc0c30df436e47545763372ae95
#
_cell.length_a   1.000
_cell.length_b   1.000
_cell.length_c   1.000
_cell.angle_alpha   90.00
_cell.angle_beta   90.00
_cell.angle_gamma   90.00
#
_symmetry.space_group_name_H-M   'P 1'
#
loop_
_entity.id
_entity.type
_entity.pdbx_description
1 polymer ?
#
loop_
_entity_poly.entity_id
_entity_poly.type
_entity_poly.pdbx_seq_one_letter_code
_entity_poly.pdbx_strand_id
1 'polypeptide(L)'
;MKTILFDATLCNGCYGCQMACKDEHCGNDWSPIAAEQPMTGQFWCRVDQVTRGKIPEVKVQYEPVMCGHCDNAACMEASKDGAVYRREDGLIIIDPVKAKGQRAIAEACPAGAVYWNESLDIPQKCTGCAHLLDDGWSVPR
;
A
#
# COMPACT_ATOMS: atom_id res chain seq x y z
N MET A 1 -4.89 1.18 -17.83
CA MET A 1 -4.68 1.30 -16.36
C MET A 1 -5.65 0.38 -15.66
N LYS A 2 -5.19 -0.45 -14.73
CA LYS A 2 -6.06 -1.26 -13.86
C LYS A 2 -6.28 -0.51 -12.55
N THR A 3 -7.45 -0.66 -11.94
CA THR A 3 -7.74 -0.06 -10.63
C THR A 3 -8.44 -1.08 -9.74
N ILE A 4 -8.29 -0.91 -8.43
CA ILE A 4 -8.99 -1.70 -7.41
C ILE A 4 -10.19 -0.85 -6.96
N LEU A 5 -11.39 -1.39 -7.17
CA LEU A 5 -12.63 -0.78 -6.68
C LEU A 5 -13.06 -1.46 -5.39
N PHE A 6 -13.32 -0.66 -4.38
CA PHE A 6 -13.82 -1.13 -3.10
C PHE A 6 -15.24 -0.61 -2.83
N ASP A 7 -16.15 -1.53 -2.53
CA ASP A 7 -17.51 -1.17 -2.10
C ASP A 7 -17.61 -1.26 -0.57
N ALA A 8 -17.56 -0.10 0.07
CA ALA A 8 -17.64 0.01 1.53
C ALA A 8 -18.97 -0.50 2.10
N THR A 9 -20.04 -0.56 1.30
CA THR A 9 -21.35 -1.03 1.75
C THR A 9 -21.40 -2.53 1.95
N LEU A 10 -20.53 -3.26 1.27
CA LEU A 10 -20.42 -4.71 1.33
C LEU A 10 -19.38 -5.20 2.36
N CYS A 11 -18.58 -4.29 2.90
CA CYS A 11 -17.51 -4.64 3.82
C CYS A 11 -18.08 -5.02 5.20
N ASN A 12 -17.77 -6.22 5.66
CA ASN A 12 -18.14 -6.71 6.98
C ASN A 12 -16.98 -6.75 7.98
N GLY A 13 -15.80 -6.24 7.61
CA GLY A 13 -14.63 -6.22 8.48
C GLY A 13 -13.97 -7.59 8.68
N CYS A 14 -14.01 -8.47 7.70
CA CYS A 14 -13.36 -9.79 7.81
C CYS A 14 -11.83 -9.74 7.76
N TYR A 15 -11.22 -8.60 7.39
CA TYR A 15 -9.77 -8.41 7.23
C TYR A 15 -9.10 -9.33 6.20
N GLY A 16 -9.86 -10.05 5.38
CA GLY A 16 -9.32 -10.99 4.38
C GLY A 16 -8.35 -10.32 3.39
N CYS A 17 -8.69 -9.13 2.89
CA CYS A 17 -7.84 -8.35 1.98
C CYS A 17 -6.52 -7.91 2.65
N GLN A 18 -6.57 -7.53 3.93
CA GLN A 18 -5.40 -7.16 4.71
C GLN A 18 -4.47 -8.35 4.90
N MET A 19 -5.02 -9.51 5.23
CA MET A 19 -4.24 -10.74 5.44
C MET A 19 -3.68 -11.29 4.14
N ALA A 20 -4.43 -11.27 3.04
CA ALA A 20 -3.95 -11.69 1.73
C ALA A 20 -2.75 -10.84 1.26
N CYS A 21 -2.83 -9.52 1.43
CA CYS A 21 -1.71 -8.62 1.13
C CYS A 21 -0.49 -8.92 2.01
N LYS A 22 -0.71 -9.21 3.29
CA LYS A 22 0.37 -9.54 4.22
C LYS A 22 1.03 -10.87 3.87
N ASP A 23 0.24 -11.90 3.56
CA ASP A 23 0.72 -13.23 3.17
C ASP A 23 1.57 -13.18 1.89
N GLU A 24 1.14 -12.37 0.90
CA GLU A 24 1.87 -12.22 -0.36
C GLU A 24 3.23 -11.54 -0.19
N HIS A 25 3.34 -10.55 0.68
CA HIS A 25 4.49 -9.66 0.75
C HIS A 25 5.40 -9.88 1.97
N CYS A 26 4.91 -10.52 3.03
CA CYS A 26 5.70 -10.77 4.24
C CYS A 26 6.71 -11.88 4.01
N GLY A 27 7.99 -11.56 4.22
CA GLY A 27 9.06 -12.52 4.01
C GLY A 27 9.35 -12.86 2.54
N ASN A 28 8.70 -12.18 1.60
CA ASN A 28 8.89 -12.36 0.17
C ASN A 28 9.52 -11.10 -0.43
N ASP A 29 10.67 -11.25 -1.05
CA ASP A 29 11.36 -10.17 -1.77
C ASP A 29 10.96 -10.20 -3.25
N TRP A 30 10.33 -9.15 -3.70
CA TRP A 30 9.89 -8.93 -5.07
C TRP A 30 10.71 -7.84 -5.78
N SER A 31 12.00 -7.69 -5.42
CA SER A 31 12.88 -6.69 -6.04
C SER A 31 12.94 -6.86 -7.57
N PRO A 32 12.95 -5.77 -8.36
CA PRO A 32 13.07 -4.36 -7.96
C PRO A 32 11.73 -3.68 -7.63
N ILE A 33 10.61 -4.39 -7.62
CA ILE A 33 9.26 -3.83 -7.40
C ILE A 33 9.03 -3.51 -5.92
N ALA A 34 9.41 -4.42 -5.04
CA ALA A 34 9.33 -4.22 -3.60
C ALA A 34 10.25 -5.16 -2.84
N ALA A 35 10.89 -4.66 -1.79
CA ALA A 35 11.48 -5.50 -0.76
C ALA A 35 10.38 -6.09 0.14
N GLU A 36 10.72 -7.11 0.91
CA GLU A 36 9.80 -7.80 1.82
C GLU A 36 9.07 -6.84 2.78
N GLN A 37 7.80 -7.10 3.00
CA GLN A 37 7.02 -6.42 4.03
C GLN A 37 7.39 -7.00 5.41
N PRO A 38 7.59 -6.16 6.44
CA PRO A 38 7.88 -6.68 7.78
C PRO A 38 6.70 -7.46 8.35
N MET A 39 6.97 -8.42 9.22
CA MET A 39 5.97 -9.26 9.90
C MET A 39 4.93 -8.41 10.64
N THR A 40 5.34 -7.33 11.27
CA THR A 40 4.51 -6.46 12.10
C THR A 40 4.74 -4.99 11.76
N GLY A 41 3.88 -4.11 12.27
CA GLY A 41 4.08 -2.66 12.24
C GLY A 41 3.53 -1.94 11.03
N GLN A 42 3.28 -2.61 9.92
CA GLN A 42 2.65 -2.01 8.74
C GLN A 42 1.80 -3.01 7.95
N PHE A 43 0.75 -2.51 7.32
CA PHE A 43 -0.10 -3.24 6.39
C PHE A 43 -0.33 -2.37 5.17
N TRP A 44 0.16 -2.81 4.00
CA TRP A 44 0.02 -2.01 2.77
C TRP A 44 -1.42 -1.95 2.25
N CYS A 45 -2.22 -2.95 2.59
CA CYS A 45 -3.68 -2.89 2.59
C CYS A 45 -4.12 -3.06 4.04
N ARG A 46 -4.60 -1.99 4.68
CA ARG A 46 -5.11 -2.07 6.05
C ARG A 46 -6.61 -1.82 6.05
N VAL A 47 -7.29 -2.35 7.03
CA VAL A 47 -8.72 -2.11 7.24
C VAL A 47 -8.88 -1.35 8.55
N ASP A 48 -9.34 -0.11 8.45
CA ASP A 48 -9.61 0.74 9.61
C ASP A 48 -11.04 0.54 10.08
N GLN A 49 -11.25 0.37 11.38
CA GLN A 49 -12.56 0.32 12.00
C GLN A 49 -12.94 1.71 12.51
N VAL A 50 -14.06 2.23 12.01
CA VAL A 50 -14.59 3.53 12.42
C VAL A 50 -15.92 3.33 13.15
N THR A 51 -15.97 3.74 14.41
CA THR A 51 -17.19 3.68 15.22
C THR A 51 -17.80 5.07 15.35
N ARG A 52 -19.09 5.20 15.02
CA ARG A 52 -19.85 6.45 15.09
C ARG A 52 -21.12 6.28 15.91
N GLY A 53 -21.58 7.35 16.52
CA GLY A 53 -22.82 7.38 17.32
C GLY A 53 -22.58 7.18 18.82
N LYS A 54 -23.68 7.06 19.54
CA LYS A 54 -23.72 6.83 21.00
C LYS A 54 -24.80 5.80 21.30
N ILE A 55 -24.66 5.10 22.42
CA ILE A 55 -25.67 4.14 22.89
C ILE A 55 -27.02 4.87 23.02
N PRO A 56 -28.12 4.28 22.47
CA PRO A 56 -28.25 2.94 21.89
C PRO A 56 -27.93 2.86 20.38
N GLU A 57 -27.66 3.96 19.70
CA GLU A 57 -27.45 3.99 18.26
C GLU A 57 -25.95 4.07 17.94
N VAL A 58 -25.32 2.94 17.80
CA VAL A 58 -23.91 2.83 17.41
C VAL A 58 -23.79 2.16 16.05
N LYS A 59 -23.00 2.78 15.16
CA LYS A 59 -22.67 2.25 13.83
C LYS A 59 -21.17 2.01 13.73
N VAL A 60 -20.80 0.81 13.29
CA VAL A 60 -19.43 0.44 12.97
C VAL A 60 -19.30 0.33 11.46
N GLN A 61 -18.26 0.95 10.91
CA GLN A 61 -17.90 0.89 9.50
C GLN A 61 -16.45 0.42 9.38
N TYR A 62 -16.15 -0.25 8.28
CA TYR A 62 -14.80 -0.71 7.95
C TYR A 62 -14.35 -0.04 6.66
N GLU A 63 -13.17 0.54 6.68
CA GLU A 63 -12.63 1.31 5.57
C GLU A 63 -11.25 0.75 5.20
N PRO A 64 -11.10 0.08 4.05
CA PRO A 64 -9.78 -0.30 3.56
C PRO A 64 -9.02 0.92 3.09
N VAL A 65 -7.78 1.00 3.52
CA VAL A 65 -6.83 2.05 3.15
C VAL A 65 -5.63 1.40 2.49
N MET A 66 -5.36 1.82 1.26
CA MET A 66 -4.20 1.40 0.48
C MET A 66 -3.71 2.54 -0.42
N CYS A 67 -2.55 2.36 -1.05
CA CYS A 67 -2.05 3.35 -1.99
C CYS A 67 -3.01 3.50 -3.19
N GLY A 68 -3.42 4.74 -3.47
CA GLY A 68 -4.29 5.07 -4.61
C GLY A 68 -3.56 5.18 -5.95
N HIS A 69 -2.24 5.02 -6.00
CA HIS A 69 -1.42 5.23 -7.21
C HIS A 69 -1.76 6.54 -7.93
N CYS A 70 -1.82 7.63 -7.16
CA CYS A 70 -2.33 8.95 -7.54
C CYS A 70 -1.70 9.49 -8.83
N ASP A 71 -2.49 10.17 -9.66
CA ASP A 71 -1.96 10.84 -10.86
C ASP A 71 -0.96 11.94 -10.48
N ASN A 72 -1.24 12.69 -9.45
CA ASN A 72 -0.34 13.69 -8.86
C ASN A 72 0.20 13.16 -7.52
N ALA A 73 1.26 12.37 -7.60
CA ALA A 73 1.76 11.62 -6.46
C ALA A 73 2.78 12.43 -5.65
N ALA A 74 2.37 12.97 -4.50
CA ALA A 74 3.26 13.72 -3.59
C ALA A 74 4.49 12.91 -3.16
N CYS A 75 4.38 11.60 -3.02
CA CYS A 75 5.51 10.73 -2.72
C CYS A 75 6.55 10.69 -3.85
N MET A 76 6.13 10.88 -5.12
CA MET A 76 7.04 10.95 -6.25
C MET A 76 7.74 12.31 -6.31
N GLU A 77 7.04 13.40 -5.98
CA GLU A 77 7.61 14.74 -5.89
C GLU A 77 8.65 14.85 -4.75
N ALA A 78 8.41 14.16 -3.64
CA ALA A 78 9.32 14.13 -2.50
C ALA A 78 10.52 13.21 -2.69
N SER A 79 10.53 12.38 -3.75
CA SER A 79 11.60 11.42 -4.01
C SER A 79 12.77 12.06 -4.74
N LYS A 80 13.97 11.52 -4.51
CA LYS A 80 15.19 11.89 -5.22
C LYS A 80 15.67 10.73 -6.10
N ASP A 81 16.46 11.05 -7.11
CA ASP A 81 17.16 10.07 -7.97
C ASP A 81 16.23 9.06 -8.67
N GLY A 82 14.95 9.44 -8.88
CA GLY A 82 13.97 8.56 -9.49
C GLY A 82 13.64 7.34 -8.63
N ALA A 83 13.74 7.47 -7.30
CA ALA A 83 13.43 6.39 -6.37
C ALA A 83 11.95 6.01 -6.37
N VAL A 84 11.07 6.95 -6.71
CA VAL A 84 9.65 6.67 -6.95
C VAL A 84 9.34 6.97 -8.41
N TYR A 85 8.76 6.02 -9.10
CA TYR A 85 8.48 6.14 -10.53
C TYR A 85 7.11 5.57 -10.88
N ARG A 86 6.56 6.03 -12.01
CA ARG A 86 5.32 5.53 -12.59
C ARG A 86 5.65 4.53 -13.69
N ARG A 87 5.03 3.36 -13.63
CA ARG A 87 5.08 2.34 -14.68
C ARG A 87 4.15 2.69 -15.83
N GLU A 88 4.32 2.04 -16.98
CA GLU A 88 3.45 2.19 -18.15
C GLU A 88 1.98 1.80 -17.87
N ASP A 89 1.77 0.85 -16.98
CA ASP A 89 0.43 0.42 -16.52
C ASP A 89 -0.22 1.41 -15.54
N GLY A 90 0.48 2.50 -15.18
CA GLY A 90 0.02 3.56 -14.29
C GLY A 90 0.31 3.32 -12.81
N LEU A 91 0.84 2.16 -12.43
CA LEU A 91 1.22 1.90 -11.05
C LEU A 91 2.45 2.71 -10.64
N ILE A 92 2.42 3.23 -9.42
CA ILE A 92 3.56 3.93 -8.82
C ILE A 92 4.33 2.96 -7.94
N ILE A 93 5.61 2.82 -8.22
CA ILE A 93 6.52 1.89 -7.54
C ILE A 93 7.60 2.70 -6.81
N ILE A 94 8.03 2.19 -5.67
CA ILE A 94 9.19 2.68 -4.92
C ILE A 94 10.31 1.65 -5.10
N ASP A 95 11.39 2.07 -5.75
CA ASP A 95 12.59 1.25 -5.87
C ASP A 95 13.27 1.12 -4.49
N PRO A 96 13.35 -0.08 -3.91
CA PRO A 96 13.84 -0.26 -2.55
C PRO A 96 15.33 0.10 -2.39
N VAL A 97 16.11 0.02 -3.47
CA VAL A 97 17.54 0.35 -3.43
C VAL A 97 17.75 1.86 -3.46
N LYS A 98 17.08 2.54 -4.39
CA LYS A 98 17.21 4.00 -4.56
C LYS A 98 16.53 4.79 -3.45
N ALA A 99 15.46 4.24 -2.88
CA ALA A 99 14.67 4.91 -1.85
C ALA A 99 15.27 4.81 -0.44
N LYS A 100 16.41 4.13 -0.28
CA LYS A 100 17.05 3.94 1.01
C LYS A 100 17.38 5.29 1.67
N GLY A 101 16.98 5.44 2.94
CA GLY A 101 17.18 6.67 3.71
C GLY A 101 16.24 7.82 3.36
N GLN A 102 15.35 7.69 2.35
CA GLN A 102 14.49 8.77 1.90
C GLN A 102 13.16 8.81 2.68
N ARG A 103 13.20 9.14 3.96
CA ARG A 103 12.03 9.19 4.85
C ARG A 103 10.95 10.17 4.36
N ALA A 104 11.34 11.26 3.70
CA ALA A 104 10.42 12.24 3.13
C ALA A 104 9.35 11.63 2.20
N ILE A 105 9.67 10.52 1.52
CA ILE A 105 8.71 9.80 0.66
C ILE A 105 7.52 9.27 1.48
N ALA A 106 7.77 8.73 2.67
CA ALA A 106 6.71 8.24 3.55
C ALA A 106 5.90 9.39 4.16
N GLU A 107 6.56 10.46 4.56
CA GLU A 107 5.93 11.63 5.19
C GLU A 107 5.07 12.44 4.20
N ALA A 108 5.38 12.41 2.92
CA ALA A 108 4.66 13.15 1.89
C ALA A 108 3.27 12.59 1.57
N CYS A 109 2.94 11.35 1.96
CA CYS A 109 1.67 10.73 1.59
C CYS A 109 0.50 11.28 2.44
N PRO A 110 -0.45 12.04 1.86
CA PRO A 110 -1.56 12.62 2.62
C PRO A 110 -2.54 11.56 3.15
N ALA A 111 -2.61 10.39 2.51
CA ALA A 111 -3.45 9.27 2.93
C ALA A 111 -2.78 8.37 3.99
N GLY A 112 -1.52 8.62 4.35
CA GLY A 112 -0.76 7.75 5.25
C GLY A 112 -0.63 6.32 4.75
N ALA A 113 -0.59 6.12 3.43
CA ALA A 113 -0.51 4.80 2.79
C ALA A 113 0.93 4.40 2.40
N VAL A 114 1.91 5.20 2.78
CA VAL A 114 3.33 4.87 2.66
C VAL A 114 3.90 4.72 4.06
N TYR A 115 4.56 3.62 4.30
CA TYR A 115 5.10 3.24 5.60
C TYR A 115 6.62 3.28 5.59
N TRP A 116 7.21 3.56 6.72
CA TRP A 116 8.64 3.48 6.91
C TRP A 116 9.03 2.12 7.49
N ASN A 117 9.92 1.41 6.82
CA ASN A 117 10.51 0.17 7.32
C ASN A 117 11.85 0.49 7.99
N GLU A 118 11.86 0.48 9.34
CA GLU A 118 13.05 0.84 10.11
C GLU A 118 14.20 -0.18 9.94
N SER A 119 13.89 -1.46 9.73
CA SER A 119 14.91 -2.49 9.60
C SER A 119 15.67 -2.44 8.29
N LEU A 120 14.98 -2.07 7.22
CA LEU A 120 15.55 -1.94 5.87
C LEU A 120 15.95 -0.50 5.54
N ASP A 121 15.52 0.48 6.35
CA ASP A 121 15.73 1.92 6.13
C ASP A 121 15.11 2.42 4.81
N ILE A 122 13.89 1.95 4.47
CA ILE A 122 13.19 2.27 3.22
C ILE A 122 11.70 2.59 3.44
N PRO A 123 11.11 3.45 2.56
CA PRO A 123 9.65 3.58 2.47
C PRO A 123 9.04 2.42 1.70
N GLN A 124 7.88 1.95 2.16
CA GLN A 124 7.13 0.85 1.53
C GLN A 124 5.65 1.16 1.44
N LYS A 125 4.99 0.62 0.42
CA LYS A 125 3.54 0.81 0.19
C LYS A 125 2.98 -0.29 -0.69
N CYS A 126 1.66 -0.31 -0.86
CA CYS A 126 1.00 -1.17 -1.85
C CYS A 126 1.60 -0.95 -3.25
N THR A 127 1.94 -2.03 -3.91
CA THR A 127 2.51 -2.07 -5.27
C THR A 127 1.48 -2.39 -6.35
N GLY A 128 0.20 -2.62 -5.95
CA GLY A 128 -0.82 -3.16 -6.84
C GLY A 128 -0.50 -4.59 -7.30
N CYS A 129 0.33 -5.31 -6.56
CA CYS A 129 0.86 -6.64 -6.91
C CYS A 129 1.47 -6.67 -8.32
N ALA A 130 2.26 -5.64 -8.66
CA ALA A 130 2.86 -5.48 -9.99
C ALA A 130 3.68 -6.70 -10.41
N HIS A 131 4.34 -7.39 -9.47
CA HIS A 131 5.07 -8.64 -9.73
C HIS A 131 4.16 -9.75 -10.27
N LEU A 132 2.92 -9.88 -9.76
CA LEU A 132 1.95 -10.85 -10.29
C LEU A 132 1.44 -10.44 -11.67
N LEU A 133 1.24 -9.13 -11.89
CA LEU A 133 0.85 -8.63 -13.22
C LEU A 133 1.94 -8.91 -14.26
N ASP A 134 3.21 -8.80 -13.88
CA ASP A 134 4.36 -9.12 -14.72
C ASP A 134 4.43 -10.63 -15.03
N ASP A 135 3.98 -11.49 -14.12
CA ASP A 135 3.83 -12.95 -14.31
C ASP A 135 2.57 -13.32 -15.10
N GLY A 136 1.80 -12.36 -15.59
CA GLY A 136 0.62 -12.60 -16.43
C GLY A 136 -0.69 -12.78 -15.66
N TRP A 137 -0.72 -12.54 -14.36
CA TRP A 137 -1.97 -12.55 -13.60
C TRP A 137 -2.87 -11.37 -14.01
N SER A 138 -4.18 -11.61 -14.00
CA SER A 138 -5.16 -10.57 -14.37
C SER A 138 -5.56 -9.67 -13.21
N VAL A 139 -5.35 -10.13 -11.98
CA VAL A 139 -5.77 -9.46 -10.73
C VAL A 139 -4.68 -9.57 -9.67
N PRO A 140 -4.62 -8.63 -8.70
CA PRO A 140 -3.77 -8.76 -7.53
C PRO A 140 -4.26 -9.91 -6.61
N ARG A 141 -3.43 -10.27 -5.65
CA ARG A 141 -3.73 -11.29 -4.64
C ARG A 141 -4.91 -10.90 -3.76
#